data_6f82ac357c1e0e3474106e1bb1c1b13d
#
_entry.id   6f82ac357c1e0e3474106e1bb1c1b13d
#
_cell.length_a   1.000
_cell.length_b   1.000
_cell.length_c   1.000
_cell.angle_alpha   90.00
_cell.angle_beta   90.00
_cell.angle_gamma   90.00
#
_symmetry.space_group_name_H-M   'P 1'
#
loop_
_entity.id
_entity.type
_entity.pdbx_description
1 polymer ?
#
loop_
_entity_poly.entity_id
_entity_poly.type
_entity_poly.pdbx_seq_one_letter_code
_entity_poly.pdbx_strand_id
1 'polypeptide(L)'
;MSKIESRIGFIKESEERIYSFLSDFNNFKNLVPADKVKNWESNADSCSFTVEGIGPVGLRILEKEPNKLIKMTSEGKKPVPFTVWIQIKEVAEKDSRIKITADVDVNPLMIAMIKSPLKSFVDTLVEQAEKMNF
;
A
#
# COMPACT_ATOMS: atom_id res chain seq x y z
N MET A 1 -1.96 -8.58 17.10
CA MET A 1 -1.71 -7.84 15.86
C MET A 1 -0.86 -8.67 14.92
N SER A 2 -1.18 -8.65 13.65
CA SER A 2 -0.48 -9.47 12.67
C SER A 2 0.12 -8.59 11.59
N LYS A 3 1.42 -8.71 11.39
CA LYS A 3 2.14 -7.96 10.35
C LYS A 3 2.27 -8.81 9.10
N ILE A 4 1.91 -8.21 7.99
CA ILE A 4 2.03 -8.83 6.67
C ILE A 4 2.93 -7.90 5.86
N GLU A 5 4.07 -8.43 5.40
CA GLU A 5 5.06 -7.65 4.68
C GLU A 5 5.12 -8.07 3.22
N SER A 6 5.24 -7.08 2.32
CA SER A 6 5.50 -7.38 0.93
C SER A 6 6.95 -7.83 0.75
N ARG A 7 7.25 -8.39 -0.41
CA ARG A 7 8.64 -8.55 -0.83
C ARG A 7 9.27 -7.15 -1.00
N ILE A 8 10.59 -7.10 -1.02
CA ILE A 8 11.30 -5.85 -1.29
C ILE A 8 11.30 -5.61 -2.79
N GLY A 9 10.85 -4.42 -3.20
CA GLY A 9 10.84 -4.01 -4.60
C GLY A 9 12.09 -3.23 -4.97
N PHE A 10 12.53 -3.40 -6.22
CA PHE A 10 13.69 -2.72 -6.78
C PHE A 10 13.22 -1.75 -7.85
N ILE A 11 13.44 -0.45 -7.63
CA ILE A 11 12.98 0.59 -8.54
C ILE A 11 14.18 1.46 -8.94
N LYS A 12 14.41 1.59 -10.24
CA LYS A 12 15.51 2.40 -10.77
C LYS A 12 15.08 3.86 -10.89
N GLU A 13 14.84 4.49 -9.75
CA GLU A 13 14.44 5.89 -9.64
C GLU A 13 14.84 6.45 -8.28
N SER A 14 14.88 7.78 -8.17
CA SER A 14 15.18 8.43 -6.90
C SER A 14 14.06 8.23 -5.88
N GLU A 15 14.40 8.21 -4.60
CA GLU A 15 13.41 8.11 -3.52
C GLU A 15 12.45 9.31 -3.53
N GLU A 16 12.91 10.47 -3.95
CA GLU A 16 12.09 11.67 -4.05
C GLU A 16 10.95 11.50 -5.05
N ARG A 17 11.23 10.96 -6.23
CA ARG A 17 10.21 10.73 -7.25
C ARG A 17 9.23 9.66 -6.85
N ILE A 18 9.72 8.59 -6.26
CA ILE A 18 8.87 7.50 -5.77
C ILE A 18 7.94 8.03 -4.68
N TYR A 19 8.49 8.78 -3.73
CA TYR A 19 7.71 9.37 -2.64
C TYR A 19 6.63 10.32 -3.17
N SER A 20 6.99 11.20 -4.10
CA SER A 20 6.05 12.17 -4.67
C SER A 20 4.87 11.48 -5.35
N PHE A 21 5.13 10.38 -6.04
CA PHE A 21 4.08 9.59 -6.70
C PHE A 21 3.19 8.87 -5.67
N LEU A 22 3.81 8.18 -4.72
CA LEU A 22 3.09 7.32 -3.79
C LEU A 22 2.41 8.10 -2.65
N SER A 23 2.75 9.36 -2.45
CA SER A 23 2.12 10.18 -1.42
C SER A 23 0.76 10.77 -1.83
N ASP A 24 0.29 10.47 -3.03
CA ASP A 24 -1.01 10.88 -3.54
C ASP A 24 -1.82 9.65 -3.95
N PHE A 25 -2.93 9.40 -3.27
CA PHE A 25 -3.77 8.23 -3.55
C PHE A 25 -4.38 8.24 -4.96
N ASN A 26 -4.52 9.39 -5.58
CA ASN A 26 -4.98 9.45 -6.97
C ASN A 26 -4.04 8.70 -7.92
N ASN A 27 -2.76 8.61 -7.56
CA ASN A 27 -1.77 7.86 -8.34
C ASN A 27 -1.84 6.36 -8.07
N PHE A 28 -2.36 5.94 -6.91
CA PHE A 28 -2.45 4.53 -6.53
C PHE A 28 -3.36 3.72 -7.44
N LYS A 29 -4.33 4.37 -8.07
CA LYS A 29 -5.23 3.69 -9.00
C LYS A 29 -4.46 2.95 -10.10
N ASN A 30 -3.31 3.47 -10.47
CA ASN A 30 -2.46 2.87 -11.51
C ASN A 30 -1.66 1.67 -11.01
N LEU A 31 -1.60 1.45 -9.70
CA LEU A 31 -0.85 0.35 -9.09
C LEU A 31 -1.73 -0.84 -8.72
N VAL A 32 -3.00 -0.60 -8.45
CA VAL A 32 -3.89 -1.66 -7.99
C VAL A 32 -4.31 -2.54 -9.16
N PRO A 33 -4.42 -3.87 -8.93
CA PRO A 33 -4.85 -4.79 -9.99
C PRO A 33 -6.32 -4.58 -10.31
N ALA A 34 -6.61 -4.16 -11.54
CA ALA A 34 -7.97 -3.79 -11.97
C ALA A 34 -8.96 -4.97 -11.91
N ASP A 35 -8.47 -6.19 -12.01
CA ASP A 35 -9.31 -7.40 -11.94
C ASP A 35 -9.70 -7.77 -10.51
N LYS A 36 -8.98 -7.26 -9.50
CA LYS A 36 -9.21 -7.59 -8.09
C LYS A 36 -9.69 -6.42 -7.25
N VAL A 37 -9.59 -5.19 -7.75
CA VAL A 37 -9.98 -3.98 -7.03
C VAL A 37 -11.10 -3.28 -7.78
N LYS A 38 -12.19 -3.01 -7.07
CA LYS A 38 -13.39 -2.38 -7.63
C LYS A 38 -13.81 -1.17 -6.79
N ASN A 39 -14.62 -0.31 -7.39
CA ASN A 39 -15.22 0.84 -6.70
C ASN A 39 -14.18 1.81 -6.13
N TRP A 40 -13.10 2.02 -6.88
CA TRP A 40 -12.05 2.94 -6.45
C TRP A 40 -12.55 4.38 -6.41
N GLU A 41 -12.39 5.01 -5.24
CA GLU A 41 -12.64 6.44 -5.05
C GLU A 41 -11.48 7.01 -4.25
N SER A 42 -10.96 8.16 -4.67
CA SER A 42 -9.80 8.73 -3.99
C SER A 42 -9.76 10.25 -4.11
N ASN A 43 -9.05 10.85 -3.16
CA ASN A 43 -8.48 12.17 -3.26
C ASN A 43 -7.00 12.04 -2.89
N ALA A 44 -6.27 13.15 -2.73
CA ALA A 44 -4.83 13.07 -2.46
C ALA A 44 -4.51 12.34 -1.14
N ASP A 45 -5.35 12.51 -0.12
CA ASP A 45 -5.06 12.04 1.24
C ASP A 45 -5.86 10.82 1.70
N SER A 46 -6.87 10.41 0.96
CA SER A 46 -7.69 9.26 1.32
C SER A 46 -8.19 8.51 0.10
N CYS A 47 -8.58 7.26 0.30
CA CYS A 47 -9.18 6.45 -0.75
C CYS A 47 -10.09 5.39 -0.15
N SER A 48 -10.99 4.87 -0.98
CA SER A 48 -11.81 3.71 -0.64
C SER A 48 -11.94 2.81 -1.86
N PHE A 49 -12.01 1.51 -1.61
CA PHE A 49 -12.12 0.52 -2.67
C PHE A 49 -12.52 -0.83 -2.08
N THR A 50 -12.83 -1.77 -2.95
CA THR A 50 -13.16 -3.15 -2.53
C THR A 50 -12.13 -4.10 -3.15
N VAL A 51 -11.56 -4.96 -2.33
CA VAL A 51 -10.56 -5.96 -2.76
C VAL A 51 -11.18 -7.34 -2.69
N GLU A 52 -11.07 -8.09 -3.79
CA GLU A 52 -11.52 -9.48 -3.82
C GLU A 52 -10.78 -10.31 -2.78
N GLY A 53 -11.53 -11.04 -1.95
CA GLY A 53 -10.97 -11.86 -0.88
C GLY A 53 -10.72 -11.13 0.43
N ILE A 54 -10.83 -9.80 0.46
CA ILE A 54 -10.61 -8.99 1.66
C ILE A 54 -11.87 -8.19 2.01
N GLY A 55 -12.52 -7.57 1.03
CA GLY A 55 -13.71 -6.77 1.22
C GLY A 55 -13.45 -5.27 1.08
N PRO A 56 -14.38 -4.43 1.58
CA PRO A 56 -14.24 -2.99 1.50
C PRO A 56 -13.06 -2.49 2.33
N VAL A 57 -12.28 -1.57 1.77
CA VAL A 57 -11.11 -0.98 2.42
C VAL A 57 -11.17 0.54 2.26
N GLY A 58 -10.92 1.24 3.35
CA GLY A 58 -10.74 2.68 3.33
C GLY A 58 -9.40 3.02 3.99
N LEU A 59 -8.68 3.95 3.39
CA LEU A 59 -7.37 4.37 3.86
C LEU A 59 -7.27 5.89 3.87
N ARG A 60 -6.55 6.43 4.85
CA ARG A 60 -6.12 7.83 4.84
C ARG A 60 -4.67 7.93 5.26
N ILE A 61 -3.99 8.94 4.76
CA ILE A 61 -2.59 9.19 5.14
C ILE A 61 -2.57 9.77 6.54
N LEU A 62 -1.78 9.17 7.42
CA LEU A 62 -1.63 9.59 8.81
C LEU A 62 -0.34 10.37 9.03
N GLU A 63 0.76 9.91 8.47
CA GLU A 63 2.08 10.55 8.58
C GLU A 63 2.85 10.41 7.29
N LYS A 64 3.69 11.40 7.00
CA LYS A 64 4.63 11.39 5.87
C LYS A 64 6.01 11.81 6.36
N GLU A 65 7.02 10.98 6.07
CA GLU A 65 8.41 11.40 6.18
C GLU A 65 8.92 11.55 4.75
N PRO A 66 9.21 12.77 4.31
CA PRO A 66 9.61 13.01 2.93
C PRO A 66 10.72 12.07 2.46
N ASN A 67 10.47 11.43 1.33
CA ASN A 67 11.36 10.51 0.63
C ASN A 67 11.62 9.18 1.35
N LYS A 68 11.04 8.94 2.52
CA LYS A 68 11.34 7.76 3.33
C LYS A 68 10.14 6.91 3.68
N LEU A 69 9.02 7.53 4.06
CA LEU A 69 7.92 6.80 4.67
C LEU A 69 6.57 7.46 4.42
N ILE A 70 5.58 6.63 4.14
CA ILE A 70 4.18 7.04 4.13
C ILE A 70 3.43 6.09 5.03
N LYS A 71 2.80 6.62 6.09
CA LYS A 71 2.02 5.83 7.03
C LYS A 71 0.55 6.12 6.82
N MET A 72 -0.25 5.07 6.70
CA MET A 72 -1.68 5.14 6.45
C MET A 72 -2.44 4.37 7.52
N THR A 73 -3.67 4.77 7.77
CA THR A 73 -4.54 4.07 8.70
C THR A 73 -5.88 3.78 8.03
N SER A 74 -6.60 2.81 8.58
CA SER A 74 -7.94 2.48 8.09
C SER A 74 -8.92 3.61 8.33
N GLU A 75 -9.87 3.77 7.41
CA GLU A 75 -10.92 4.78 7.46
C GLU A 75 -12.23 4.19 6.96
N GLY A 76 -13.35 4.72 7.43
CA GLY A 76 -14.68 4.29 7.01
C GLY A 76 -15.62 4.12 8.19
N LYS A 77 -16.87 3.71 7.91
CA LYS A 77 -17.91 3.59 8.96
C LYS A 77 -17.67 2.42 9.90
N LYS A 78 -17.13 1.33 9.39
CA LYS A 78 -16.80 0.13 10.17
C LYS A 78 -15.47 -0.41 9.67
N PRO A 79 -14.38 0.34 9.88
CA PRO A 79 -13.10 -0.10 9.35
C PRO A 79 -12.58 -1.31 10.12
N VAL A 80 -11.97 -2.25 9.39
CA VAL A 80 -11.10 -3.25 10.02
C VAL A 80 -9.88 -2.47 10.48
N PRO A 81 -9.51 -2.51 11.78
CA PRO A 81 -8.37 -1.74 12.26
C PRO A 81 -7.06 -2.24 11.65
N PHE A 82 -6.39 -1.38 10.90
CA PHE A 82 -5.09 -1.71 10.34
C PHE A 82 -4.27 -0.45 10.06
N THR A 83 -2.96 -0.62 9.98
CA THR A 83 -2.01 0.43 9.65
C THR A 83 -1.12 -0.08 8.53
N VAL A 84 -0.83 0.77 7.57
CA VAL A 84 0.02 0.42 6.43
C VAL A 84 1.18 1.40 6.35
N TRP A 85 2.39 0.86 6.16
CA TRP A 85 3.60 1.65 5.95
C TRP A 85 4.15 1.37 4.57
N ILE A 86 4.44 2.41 3.81
CA ILE A 86 5.25 2.31 2.60
C ILE A 86 6.61 2.88 2.95
N GLN A 87 7.62 2.01 2.90
CA GLN A 87 8.99 2.36 3.24
C GLN A 87 9.81 2.49 1.96
N ILE A 88 10.55 3.58 1.83
CA ILE A 88 11.33 3.90 0.64
C ILE A 88 12.77 4.16 1.07
N LYS A 89 13.74 3.59 0.34
CA LYS A 89 15.15 3.81 0.62
C LYS A 89 15.95 3.83 -0.69
N GLU A 90 16.59 4.95 -0.97
CA GLU A 90 17.54 5.03 -2.07
C GLU A 90 18.88 4.48 -1.60
N VAL A 91 19.39 3.47 -2.30
CA VAL A 91 20.64 2.78 -1.95
C VAL A 91 21.80 3.21 -2.83
N ALA A 92 21.50 3.78 -4.00
CA ALA A 92 22.45 4.35 -4.93
C ALA A 92 21.71 5.36 -5.79
N GLU A 93 22.39 6.19 -6.57
CA GLU A 93 21.74 7.16 -7.44
C GLU A 93 20.75 6.48 -8.37
N LYS A 94 19.47 6.91 -8.29
CA LYS A 94 18.35 6.34 -9.06
C LYS A 94 18.23 4.82 -8.90
N ASP A 95 18.49 4.33 -7.70
CA ASP A 95 18.35 2.92 -7.37
C ASP A 95 17.76 2.83 -5.96
N SER A 96 16.49 2.54 -5.88
CA SER A 96 15.75 2.55 -4.62
C SER A 96 15.10 1.22 -4.31
N ARG A 97 14.77 1.05 -3.03
CA ARG A 97 14.02 -0.12 -2.53
C ARG A 97 12.72 0.36 -1.92
N ILE A 98 11.65 -0.40 -2.13
CA ILE A 98 10.39 -0.16 -1.46
C ILE A 98 9.92 -1.42 -0.77
N LYS A 99 9.13 -1.22 0.30
CA LYS A 99 8.50 -2.31 1.04
C LYS A 99 7.20 -1.81 1.60
N ILE A 100 6.16 -2.62 1.54
CA ILE A 100 4.85 -2.31 2.10
C ILE A 100 4.61 -3.25 3.27
N THR A 101 4.29 -2.70 4.43
CA THR A 101 3.97 -3.47 5.64
C THR A 101 2.55 -3.12 6.06
N ALA A 102 1.72 -4.12 6.31
CA ALA A 102 0.38 -3.95 6.85
C ALA A 102 0.31 -4.63 8.22
N ASP A 103 -0.17 -3.91 9.23
CA ASP A 103 -0.39 -4.43 10.57
C ASP A 103 -1.89 -4.44 10.82
N VAL A 104 -2.48 -5.64 10.92
CA VAL A 104 -3.92 -5.83 11.00
C VAL A 104 -4.30 -6.30 12.40
N ASP A 105 -5.24 -5.57 13.01
CA ASP A 105 -5.72 -5.85 14.36
C ASP A 105 -7.11 -6.49 14.30
N VAL A 106 -7.14 -7.80 14.01
CA VAL A 106 -8.36 -8.60 13.97
C VAL A 106 -8.09 -9.93 14.65
N ASN A 107 -9.16 -10.70 14.91
CA ASN A 107 -9.00 -11.99 15.59
C ASN A 107 -8.25 -13.01 14.71
N PRO A 108 -7.66 -14.06 15.33
CA PRO A 108 -6.87 -15.05 14.60
C PRO A 108 -7.61 -15.75 13.47
N LEU A 109 -8.91 -15.98 13.62
CA LEU A 109 -9.70 -16.63 12.57
C LEU A 109 -9.77 -15.76 11.32
N MET A 110 -10.00 -14.46 11.49
CA MET A 110 -10.06 -13.53 10.40
C MET A 110 -8.68 -13.36 9.73
N ILE A 111 -7.62 -13.33 10.51
CA ILE A 111 -6.24 -13.28 9.97
C ILE A 111 -6.01 -14.48 9.06
N ALA A 112 -6.41 -15.67 9.51
CA ALA A 112 -6.23 -16.88 8.71
C ALA A 112 -6.95 -16.79 7.35
N MET A 113 -8.08 -16.07 7.30
CA MET A 113 -8.86 -15.90 6.07
C MET A 113 -8.27 -14.88 5.12
N ILE A 114 -7.70 -13.78 5.64
CA ILE A 114 -7.26 -12.65 4.81
C ILE A 114 -5.76 -12.59 4.55
N LYS A 115 -4.97 -13.37 5.29
CA LYS A 115 -3.49 -13.31 5.21
C LYS A 115 -2.98 -13.54 3.78
N SER A 116 -3.44 -14.59 3.12
CA SER A 116 -2.99 -14.93 1.78
C SER A 116 -3.40 -13.88 0.72
N PRO A 117 -4.69 -13.48 0.64
CA PRO A 117 -5.05 -12.44 -0.30
C PRO A 117 -4.39 -11.10 0.00
N LEU A 118 -4.17 -10.75 1.27
CA LEU A 118 -3.50 -9.50 1.62
C LEU A 118 -2.02 -9.53 1.25
N LYS A 119 -1.33 -10.64 1.50
CA LYS A 119 0.07 -10.82 1.08
C LYS A 119 0.21 -10.69 -0.44
N SER A 120 -0.68 -11.35 -1.16
CA SER A 120 -0.71 -11.29 -2.61
C SER A 120 -0.96 -9.85 -3.09
N PHE A 121 -1.85 -9.13 -2.42
CA PHE A 121 -2.19 -7.76 -2.78
C PHE A 121 -1.00 -6.81 -2.60
N VAL A 122 -0.33 -6.85 -1.45
CA VAL A 122 0.82 -5.96 -1.21
C VAL A 122 2.01 -6.30 -2.12
N ASP A 123 2.23 -7.59 -2.41
CA ASP A 123 3.26 -8.00 -3.37
C ASP A 123 2.95 -7.52 -4.79
N THR A 124 1.68 -7.54 -5.17
CA THR A 124 1.25 -7.03 -6.48
C THR A 124 1.46 -5.52 -6.59
N LEU A 125 1.17 -4.77 -5.52
CA LEU A 125 1.43 -3.34 -5.50
C LEU A 125 2.91 -3.03 -5.72
N VAL A 126 3.79 -3.77 -5.05
CA VAL A 126 5.24 -3.61 -5.23
C VAL A 126 5.66 -3.97 -6.65
N GLU A 127 5.13 -5.06 -7.20
CA GLU A 127 5.42 -5.48 -8.57
C GLU A 127 4.99 -4.42 -9.58
N GLN A 128 3.79 -3.86 -9.41
CA GLN A 128 3.31 -2.80 -10.30
C GLN A 128 4.15 -1.54 -10.17
N ALA A 129 4.58 -1.19 -8.96
CA ALA A 129 5.46 -0.05 -8.75
C ALA A 129 6.80 -0.23 -9.48
N GLU A 130 7.32 -1.46 -9.52
CA GLU A 130 8.56 -1.76 -10.26
C GLU A 130 8.41 -1.54 -11.77
N LYS A 131 7.20 -1.65 -12.28
CA LYS A 131 6.90 -1.48 -13.71
C LYS A 131 6.55 -0.05 -14.08
N MET A 132 6.35 0.81 -13.09
CA MET A 132 5.97 2.21 -13.33
C MET A 132 7.14 3.01 -13.87
N ASN A 133 6.79 4.01 -14.67
CA ASN A 133 7.73 5.01 -15.17
C ASN A 133 7.46 6.31 -14.41
N PHE A 134 8.16 6.49 -13.33
CA PHE A 134 7.98 7.64 -12.44
C PHE A 134 8.46 8.95 -13.04
#